data_e2e1112904b18cabf00931e17569da4c
#
_entry.id   e2e1112904b18cabf00931e17569da4c
#
_cell.length_a   1.000
_cell.length_b   1.000
_cell.length_c   1.000
_cell.angle_alpha   90.00
_cell.angle_beta   90.00
_cell.angle_gamma   90.00
#
_symmetry.space_group_name_H-M   'P 1'
#
loop_
_entity.id
_entity.type
_entity.pdbx_description
1 polymer ?
#
loop_
_entity_poly.entity_id
_entity_poly.type
_entity_poly.pdbx_seq_one_letter_code
_entity_poly.pdbx_strand_id
1 'polypeptide(L)'
;YSRDVPDGKDVNRSFPGTKNGSLASRVAYHLMHDVIPFIDYGIDFHTGGAMRSNYPQVRAVLREAANVELVHAFCAPFTIDAPFRPNSLRREAARRGKNIIVYEGGESLRFDMQAIEEGVSGTLRLMKHLNMIDWAPEPKEENRVIWTTSWVRAKHAGLFQANVQCGQLVHKGDWVGTITDPFGEFKEEVKAHETAYVIGMNNGPVINAGDALMHLGMDNVCKLENTPLD
;
A
#
# COMPACT_ATOMS: atom_id res chain seq x y z
N TYR A 1 -10.43 4.81 -13.89
CA TYR A 1 -9.90 5.90 -13.08
C TYR A 1 -8.39 5.76 -13.02
N SER A 2 -7.70 6.76 -13.55
CA SER A 2 -6.24 6.82 -13.59
C SER A 2 -5.71 7.52 -12.34
N ARG A 3 -4.51 7.16 -11.92
CA ARG A 3 -3.74 7.91 -10.92
C ARG A 3 -3.05 9.14 -11.54
N ASP A 4 -3.19 9.31 -12.86
CA ASP A 4 -2.62 10.43 -13.59
C ASP A 4 -3.53 11.66 -13.52
N VAL A 5 -2.94 12.83 -13.42
CA VAL A 5 -3.65 14.09 -13.59
C VAL A 5 -4.00 14.34 -15.09
N PRO A 6 -4.82 15.35 -15.42
CA PRO A 6 -5.26 15.58 -16.81
C PRO A 6 -4.17 15.66 -17.88
N ASP A 7 -2.91 15.91 -17.50
CA ASP A 7 -1.76 15.91 -18.44
C ASP A 7 -1.17 14.49 -18.67
N GLY A 8 -1.82 13.45 -18.19
CA GLY A 8 -1.41 12.05 -18.37
C GLY A 8 -0.18 11.64 -17.54
N LYS A 9 0.15 12.38 -16.48
CA LYS A 9 1.31 12.11 -15.63
C LYS A 9 0.91 11.84 -14.19
N ASP A 10 1.63 10.91 -13.56
CA ASP A 10 1.51 10.61 -12.13
C ASP A 10 2.27 11.67 -11.31
N VAL A 11 1.56 12.36 -10.42
CA VAL A 11 2.16 13.33 -9.49
C VAL A 11 3.26 12.67 -8.66
N ASN A 12 2.99 11.44 -8.16
CA ASN A 12 3.95 10.69 -7.33
C ASN A 12 5.09 10.02 -8.14
N ARG A 13 5.34 10.53 -9.36
CA ARG A 13 6.52 10.28 -10.19
C ARG A 13 7.14 11.57 -10.72
N SER A 14 6.63 12.71 -10.25
CA SER A 14 7.02 14.03 -10.74
C SER A 14 7.76 14.88 -9.71
N PHE A 15 8.01 14.36 -8.50
CA PHE A 15 8.77 15.05 -7.45
C PHE A 15 10.26 15.15 -7.79
N PRO A 16 10.95 16.27 -7.42
CA PRO A 16 10.47 17.39 -6.62
C PRO A 16 9.61 18.42 -7.38
N GLY A 17 9.42 18.25 -8.67
CA GLY A 17 8.66 19.15 -9.51
C GLY A 17 9.40 20.41 -9.94
N THR A 18 8.75 21.20 -10.80
CA THR A 18 9.24 22.51 -11.24
C THR A 18 8.08 23.48 -11.40
N LYS A 19 8.31 24.77 -11.10
CA LYS A 19 7.29 25.83 -11.12
C LYS A 19 6.58 25.97 -12.47
N ASN A 20 7.31 25.77 -13.55
CA ASN A 20 6.85 25.98 -14.94
C ASN A 20 6.70 24.66 -15.72
N GLY A 21 6.63 23.52 -15.02
CA GLY A 21 6.50 22.21 -15.63
C GLY A 21 5.06 21.84 -16.02
N SER A 22 4.87 20.56 -16.31
CA SER A 22 3.54 19.96 -16.52
C SER A 22 2.66 20.10 -15.26
N LEU A 23 1.36 19.85 -15.35
CA LEU A 23 0.47 19.95 -14.19
C LEU A 23 0.94 19.10 -13.02
N ALA A 24 1.29 17.82 -13.26
CA ALA A 24 1.84 16.94 -12.23
C ALA A 24 3.12 17.51 -11.59
N SER A 25 4.03 18.04 -12.41
CA SER A 25 5.28 18.65 -11.94
C SER A 25 5.04 19.92 -11.11
N ARG A 26 4.05 20.72 -11.45
CA ARG A 26 3.68 21.93 -10.70
C ARG A 26 3.05 21.59 -9.36
N VAL A 27 2.15 20.61 -9.32
CA VAL A 27 1.58 20.11 -8.06
C VAL A 27 2.70 19.60 -7.14
N ALA A 28 3.60 18.77 -7.66
CA ALA A 28 4.76 18.29 -6.90
C ALA A 28 5.64 19.45 -6.40
N TYR A 29 5.88 20.49 -7.23
CA TYR A 29 6.64 21.68 -6.84
C TYR A 29 5.98 22.39 -5.64
N HIS A 30 4.67 22.66 -5.70
CA HIS A 30 3.97 23.34 -4.61
C HIS A 30 3.99 22.54 -3.32
N LEU A 31 3.75 21.21 -3.38
CA LEU A 31 3.90 20.35 -2.20
C LEU A 31 5.31 20.46 -1.57
N MET A 32 6.35 20.46 -2.41
CA MET A 32 7.73 20.53 -1.92
C MET A 32 8.15 21.90 -1.38
N HIS A 33 7.51 22.98 -1.80
CA HIS A 33 7.86 24.34 -1.40
C HIS A 33 6.91 24.92 -0.35
N ASP A 34 5.61 24.61 -0.47
CA ASP A 34 4.58 25.27 0.31
C ASP A 34 4.07 24.40 1.47
N VAL A 35 4.41 23.09 1.48
CA VAL A 35 3.97 22.16 2.52
C VAL A 35 5.15 21.52 3.25
N ILE A 36 6.03 20.84 2.53
CA ILE A 36 7.10 20.02 3.14
C ILE A 36 8.01 20.79 4.12
N PRO A 37 8.38 22.08 3.91
CA PRO A 37 9.21 22.81 4.87
C PRO A 37 8.54 23.02 6.23
N PHE A 38 7.23 23.00 6.30
CA PHE A 38 6.43 23.37 7.48
C PHE A 38 5.85 22.19 8.24
N ILE A 39 6.08 20.95 7.80
CA ILE A 39 5.66 19.75 8.51
C ILE A 39 6.84 19.09 9.23
N ASP A 40 6.56 18.36 10.31
CA ASP A 40 7.52 17.50 10.98
C ASP A 40 7.42 16.06 10.50
N TYR A 41 6.18 15.58 10.34
CA TYR A 41 5.84 14.23 9.86
C TYR A 41 4.72 14.28 8.83
N GLY A 42 4.53 13.20 8.09
CA GLY A 42 3.43 13.11 7.13
C GLY A 42 2.87 11.70 6.99
N ILE A 43 1.59 11.64 6.64
CA ILE A 43 0.91 10.44 6.17
C ILE A 43 0.40 10.73 4.76
N ASP A 44 0.84 9.95 3.79
CA ASP A 44 0.37 10.01 2.40
C ASP A 44 -0.69 8.92 2.20
N PHE A 45 -1.95 9.33 2.01
CA PHE A 45 -3.08 8.41 1.89
C PHE A 45 -3.28 7.97 0.45
N HIS A 46 -3.28 6.66 0.25
CA HIS A 46 -3.49 6.00 -1.03
C HIS A 46 -4.61 4.98 -0.97
N THR A 47 -5.17 4.65 -2.12
CA THR A 47 -6.07 3.51 -2.33
C THR A 47 -5.53 2.62 -3.44
N GLY A 48 -6.08 1.42 -3.56
CA GLY A 48 -5.79 0.54 -4.70
C GLY A 48 -6.23 1.20 -6.01
N GLY A 49 -5.27 1.58 -6.85
CA GLY A 49 -5.54 2.09 -8.21
C GLY A 49 -5.73 0.97 -9.23
N ALA A 50 -6.28 1.31 -10.41
CA ALA A 50 -6.46 0.37 -11.54
C ALA A 50 -7.24 -0.90 -11.13
N MET A 51 -8.43 -0.70 -10.56
CA MET A 51 -9.35 -1.77 -10.14
C MET A 51 -8.79 -2.71 -9.05
N ARG A 52 -7.83 -2.27 -8.25
CA ARG A 52 -7.28 -3.06 -7.15
C ARG A 52 -7.84 -2.61 -5.82
N SER A 53 -8.01 -3.56 -4.91
CA SER A 53 -8.21 -3.30 -3.49
C SER A 53 -6.94 -3.61 -2.72
N ASN A 54 -6.66 -2.79 -1.70
CA ASN A 54 -5.63 -3.07 -0.71
C ASN A 54 -6.28 -3.29 0.65
N TYR A 55 -5.86 -4.32 1.38
CA TYR A 55 -6.17 -4.41 2.80
C TYR A 55 -5.43 -3.27 3.53
N PRO A 56 -6.01 -2.70 4.61
CA PRO A 56 -5.38 -1.61 5.35
C PRO A 56 -3.92 -1.91 5.73
N GLN A 57 -2.99 -1.10 5.24
CA GLN A 57 -1.57 -1.31 5.42
C GLN A 57 -0.79 0.00 5.42
N VAL A 58 0.31 0.05 6.14
CA VAL A 58 1.27 1.15 6.09
C VAL A 58 2.55 0.70 5.42
N ARG A 59 3.12 1.55 4.57
CA ARG A 59 4.39 1.32 3.88
C ARG A 59 5.42 2.35 4.31
N ALA A 60 6.57 1.87 4.73
CA ALA A 60 7.71 2.72 5.12
C ALA A 60 9.04 2.03 4.82
N VAL A 61 10.14 2.75 4.91
CA VAL A 61 11.49 2.19 4.91
C VAL A 61 11.83 1.83 6.36
N LEU A 62 11.74 0.56 6.71
CA LEU A 62 11.85 0.07 8.09
C LEU A 62 13.30 0.00 8.62
N ARG A 63 14.29 0.39 7.82
CA ARG A 63 15.67 0.56 8.27
C ARG A 63 15.92 1.91 8.93
N GLU A 64 14.97 2.84 8.84
CA GLU A 64 15.04 4.18 9.43
C GLU A 64 14.23 4.18 10.74
N ALA A 65 14.89 4.38 11.88
CA ALA A 65 14.27 4.33 13.21
C ALA A 65 13.04 5.24 13.34
N ALA A 66 13.09 6.45 12.80
CA ALA A 66 11.97 7.38 12.82
C ALA A 66 10.75 6.84 12.05
N ASN A 67 10.96 6.11 10.95
CA ASN A 67 9.86 5.47 10.22
C ASN A 67 9.28 4.30 11.02
N VAL A 68 10.11 3.52 11.70
CA VAL A 68 9.67 2.42 12.58
C VAL A 68 8.77 2.97 13.68
N GLU A 69 9.17 4.06 14.34
CA GLU A 69 8.35 4.72 15.35
C GLU A 69 6.98 5.14 14.83
N LEU A 70 6.93 5.81 13.67
CA LEU A 70 5.67 6.26 13.06
C LEU A 70 4.74 5.10 12.69
N VAL A 71 5.26 4.01 12.09
CA VAL A 71 4.41 2.87 11.70
C VAL A 71 3.92 2.09 12.91
N HIS A 72 4.72 1.97 13.97
CA HIS A 72 4.30 1.37 15.24
C HIS A 72 3.19 2.20 15.90
N ALA A 73 3.34 3.51 15.92
CA ALA A 73 2.33 4.41 16.48
C ALA A 73 1.03 4.38 15.65
N PHE A 74 1.12 4.35 14.33
CA PHE A 74 -0.05 4.23 13.44
C PHE A 74 -0.75 2.87 13.64
N CYS A 75 -0.02 1.79 13.76
CA CYS A 75 -0.46 0.42 14.06
C CYS A 75 -1.57 -0.09 13.12
N ALA A 76 -1.34 -0.03 11.79
CA ALA A 76 -2.22 -0.67 10.82
C ALA A 76 -2.11 -2.22 10.91
N PRO A 77 -3.11 -2.99 10.40
CA PRO A 77 -3.03 -4.46 10.36
C PRO A 77 -1.75 -5.00 9.72
N PHE A 78 -1.27 -4.35 8.65
CA PHE A 78 0.01 -4.69 8.03
C PHE A 78 0.93 -3.48 7.95
N THR A 79 2.21 -3.71 8.28
CA THR A 79 3.32 -2.80 8.02
C THR A 79 4.24 -3.44 6.99
N ILE A 80 4.49 -2.76 5.87
CA ILE A 80 5.27 -3.29 4.75
C ILE A 80 6.58 -2.52 4.62
N ASP A 81 7.72 -3.23 4.66
CA ASP A 81 8.99 -2.63 4.25
C ASP A 81 8.95 -2.32 2.76
N ALA A 82 9.01 -1.05 2.44
CA ALA A 82 8.89 -0.58 1.07
C ALA A 82 9.94 0.49 0.76
N PRO A 83 10.94 0.18 -0.06
CA PRO A 83 11.99 1.14 -0.42
C PRO A 83 11.41 2.37 -1.13
N PHE A 84 12.16 3.45 -1.09
CA PHE A 84 11.80 4.68 -1.80
C PHE A 84 11.72 4.44 -3.32
N ARG A 85 10.65 4.93 -3.92
CA ARG A 85 10.55 4.99 -5.38
C ARG A 85 11.16 6.30 -5.90
N PRO A 86 11.89 6.27 -7.01
CA PRO A 86 12.38 7.51 -7.65
C PRO A 86 11.25 8.50 -7.90
N ASN A 87 11.54 9.78 -7.69
CA ASN A 87 10.63 10.90 -7.94
C ASN A 87 9.28 10.83 -7.21
N SER A 88 9.25 10.20 -6.03
CA SER A 88 8.07 10.15 -5.16
C SER A 88 8.14 11.20 -4.05
N LEU A 89 6.96 11.61 -3.54
CA LEU A 89 6.83 12.52 -2.40
C LEU A 89 7.69 12.04 -1.21
N ARG A 90 7.51 10.79 -0.81
CA ARG A 90 8.19 10.19 0.33
C ARG A 90 9.73 10.27 0.21
N ARG A 91 10.27 9.97 -0.97
CA ARG A 91 11.72 10.05 -1.21
C ARG A 91 12.23 11.48 -1.12
N GLU A 92 11.54 12.42 -1.77
CA GLU A 92 12.01 13.82 -1.81
C GLU A 92 11.82 14.54 -0.47
N ALA A 93 10.80 14.15 0.33
CA ALA A 93 10.63 14.60 1.71
C ALA A 93 11.76 14.06 2.61
N ALA A 94 12.09 12.77 2.53
CA ALA A 94 13.19 12.16 3.28
C ALA A 94 14.54 12.85 3.01
N ARG A 95 14.82 13.25 1.77
CA ARG A 95 16.01 14.05 1.42
C ARG A 95 16.06 15.41 2.12
N ARG A 96 14.94 15.88 2.63
CA ARG A 96 14.82 17.12 3.41
C ARG A 96 14.65 16.87 4.91
N GLY A 97 14.92 15.64 5.36
CA GLY A 97 14.80 15.25 6.76
C GLY A 97 13.37 15.15 7.26
N LYS A 98 12.39 14.98 6.36
CA LYS A 98 10.97 14.83 6.72
C LYS A 98 10.51 13.39 6.50
N ASN A 99 9.99 12.75 7.55
CA ASN A 99 9.52 11.38 7.50
C ASN A 99 8.05 11.32 7.11
N ILE A 100 7.75 10.61 6.02
CA ILE A 100 6.39 10.38 5.52
C ILE A 100 6.17 8.89 5.37
N ILE A 101 5.16 8.37 6.06
CA ILE A 101 4.66 7.01 5.85
C ILE A 101 3.52 7.04 4.81
N VAL A 102 3.30 5.92 4.12
CA VAL A 102 2.19 5.79 3.17
C VAL A 102 1.17 4.84 3.77
N TYR A 103 -0.06 5.31 3.95
CA TYR A 103 -1.19 4.45 4.23
C TYR A 103 -1.84 4.03 2.91
N GLU A 104 -2.09 2.72 2.74
CA GLU A 104 -2.81 2.17 1.60
C GLU A 104 -3.99 1.35 2.10
N GLY A 105 -5.21 1.63 1.62
CA GLY A 105 -6.39 0.88 1.99
C GLY A 105 -7.54 1.05 1.01
N GLY A 106 -8.37 0.00 0.85
CA GLY A 106 -9.54 0.02 -0.01
C GLY A 106 -9.25 0.14 -1.50
N GLU A 107 -10.21 0.67 -2.23
CA GLU A 107 -10.17 0.84 -3.69
C GLU A 107 -10.60 2.24 -4.13
N SER A 108 -10.25 2.64 -5.36
CA SER A 108 -10.51 3.98 -5.89
C SER A 108 -11.93 4.24 -6.37
N LEU A 109 -12.79 3.22 -6.47
CA LEU A 109 -14.13 3.31 -7.09
C LEU A 109 -15.27 3.39 -6.08
N ARG A 110 -15.04 2.96 -4.84
CA ARG A 110 -16.05 2.90 -3.77
C ARG A 110 -15.45 3.36 -2.45
N PHE A 111 -16.32 3.83 -1.56
CA PHE A 111 -15.95 4.02 -0.17
C PHE A 111 -15.82 2.65 0.51
N ASP A 112 -14.63 2.35 0.98
CA ASP A 112 -14.34 1.18 1.81
C ASP A 112 -14.30 1.64 3.26
N MET A 113 -15.36 1.33 4.00
CA MET A 113 -15.51 1.81 5.38
C MET A 113 -14.45 1.26 6.32
N GLN A 114 -14.02 0.01 6.13
CA GLN A 114 -12.92 -0.57 6.91
C GLN A 114 -11.62 0.20 6.69
N ALA A 115 -11.29 0.49 5.44
CA ALA A 115 -10.09 1.25 5.10
C ALA A 115 -10.16 2.70 5.61
N ILE A 116 -11.34 3.34 5.55
CA ILE A 116 -11.54 4.71 6.06
C ILE A 116 -11.39 4.74 7.58
N GLU A 117 -12.08 3.85 8.30
CA GLU A 117 -12.04 3.77 9.76
C GLU A 117 -10.61 3.49 10.26
N GLU A 118 -9.90 2.58 9.61
CA GLU A 118 -8.52 2.25 9.99
C GLU A 118 -7.56 3.41 9.69
N GLY A 119 -7.72 4.07 8.55
CA GLY A 119 -6.92 5.25 8.22
C GLY A 119 -7.09 6.39 9.22
N VAL A 120 -8.33 6.67 9.62
CA VAL A 120 -8.65 7.68 10.66
C VAL A 120 -8.11 7.24 12.01
N SER A 121 -8.38 6.00 12.42
CA SER A 121 -7.94 5.47 13.72
C SER A 121 -6.42 5.46 13.86
N GLY A 122 -5.70 5.02 12.83
CA GLY A 122 -4.25 5.04 12.80
C GLY A 122 -3.67 6.45 12.87
N THR A 123 -4.32 7.41 12.18
CA THR A 123 -3.92 8.83 12.28
C THR A 123 -4.07 9.34 13.71
N LEU A 124 -5.20 9.05 14.37
CA LEU A 124 -5.42 9.46 15.76
C LEU A 124 -4.41 8.81 16.71
N ARG A 125 -4.06 7.53 16.51
CA ARG A 125 -3.02 6.85 17.29
C ARG A 125 -1.66 7.53 17.12
N LEU A 126 -1.28 7.87 15.88
CA LEU A 126 -0.06 8.61 15.61
C LEU A 126 -0.07 10.01 16.24
N MET A 127 -1.18 10.75 16.14
CA MET A 127 -1.32 12.07 16.79
C MET A 127 -1.19 11.98 18.31
N LYS A 128 -1.76 10.96 18.94
CA LYS A 128 -1.62 10.70 20.37
C LYS A 128 -0.16 10.41 20.75
N HIS A 129 0.52 9.57 19.98
CA HIS A 129 1.94 9.27 20.17
C HIS A 129 2.81 10.54 20.10
N LEU A 130 2.49 11.45 19.19
CA LEU A 130 3.17 12.74 19.02
C LEU A 130 2.70 13.83 20.03
N ASN A 131 1.90 13.47 21.04
CA ASN A 131 1.34 14.38 22.06
C ASN A 131 0.52 15.54 21.46
N MET A 132 -0.12 15.34 20.32
CA MET A 132 -1.02 16.31 19.69
C MET A 132 -2.46 16.22 20.25
N ILE A 133 -2.84 15.05 20.77
CA ILE A 133 -4.14 14.75 21.37
C ILE A 133 -3.97 13.76 22.51
N ASP A 134 -4.93 13.72 23.45
CA ASP A 134 -4.84 12.89 24.66
C ASP A 134 -5.44 11.49 24.50
N TRP A 135 -6.25 11.26 23.46
CA TRP A 135 -6.98 10.02 23.25
C TRP A 135 -6.89 9.52 21.80
N ALA A 136 -6.85 8.21 21.64
CA ALA A 136 -6.99 7.54 20.35
C ALA A 136 -7.62 6.16 20.54
N PRO A 137 -8.31 5.60 19.51
CA PRO A 137 -8.86 4.26 19.58
C PRO A 137 -7.74 3.20 19.56
N GLU A 138 -7.96 2.11 20.29
CA GLU A 138 -7.05 0.95 20.25
C GLU A 138 -7.10 0.27 18.86
N PRO A 139 -6.00 -0.38 18.44
CA PRO A 139 -5.97 -1.17 17.22
C PRO A 139 -6.99 -2.30 17.28
N LYS A 140 -7.72 -2.55 16.19
CA LYS A 140 -8.68 -3.67 16.08
C LYS A 140 -8.01 -5.01 15.83
N GLU A 141 -6.83 -4.99 15.23
CA GLU A 141 -6.04 -6.16 14.82
C GLU A 141 -4.59 -5.99 15.26
N GLU A 142 -3.89 -7.12 15.43
CA GLU A 142 -2.45 -7.12 15.66
C GLU A 142 -1.70 -6.66 14.41
N ASN A 143 -0.72 -5.79 14.59
CA ASN A 143 0.14 -5.38 13.48
C ASN A 143 1.08 -6.51 13.07
N ARG A 144 1.11 -6.82 11.77
CA ARG A 144 2.03 -7.78 11.17
C ARG A 144 3.02 -7.08 10.25
N VAL A 145 4.30 -7.36 10.44
CA VAL A 145 5.36 -6.77 9.63
C VAL A 145 5.73 -7.66 8.46
N ILE A 146 5.55 -7.13 7.26
CA ILE A 146 5.80 -7.81 5.99
C ILE A 146 7.11 -7.30 5.38
N TRP A 147 8.12 -8.14 5.35
CA TRP A 147 9.42 -7.82 4.75
C TRP A 147 9.52 -8.21 3.28
N THR A 148 8.73 -9.17 2.85
CA THR A 148 8.79 -9.69 1.49
C THR A 148 7.39 -9.76 0.91
N THR A 149 7.23 -9.26 -0.30
CA THR A 149 5.97 -9.34 -1.03
C THR A 149 6.19 -9.95 -2.41
N SER A 150 5.16 -10.60 -2.93
CA SER A 150 5.17 -11.15 -4.29
C SER A 150 3.80 -11.00 -4.95
N TRP A 151 3.77 -11.17 -6.27
CA TRP A 151 2.54 -11.10 -7.04
C TRP A 151 2.17 -12.45 -7.64
N VAL A 152 0.95 -12.91 -7.38
CA VAL A 152 0.33 -13.96 -8.20
C VAL A 152 -0.08 -13.34 -9.51
N ARG A 153 0.38 -13.91 -10.62
CA ARG A 153 0.09 -13.39 -11.96
C ARG A 153 -0.66 -14.39 -12.80
N ALA A 154 -1.54 -13.88 -13.70
CA ALA A 154 -2.25 -14.67 -14.67
C ALA A 154 -1.28 -15.31 -15.68
N LYS A 155 -1.41 -16.60 -15.91
CA LYS A 155 -0.66 -17.29 -16.98
C LYS A 155 -1.36 -17.15 -18.33
N HIS A 156 -2.69 -17.04 -18.31
CA HIS A 156 -3.54 -16.93 -19.50
C HIS A 156 -4.45 -15.72 -19.39
N ALA A 157 -4.89 -15.21 -20.52
CA ALA A 157 -5.99 -14.25 -20.58
C ALA A 157 -7.32 -14.94 -20.32
N GLY A 158 -8.30 -14.22 -19.76
CA GLY A 158 -9.63 -14.77 -19.51
C GLY A 158 -10.43 -13.98 -18.49
N LEU A 159 -11.40 -14.65 -17.89
CA LEU A 159 -12.23 -14.14 -16.81
C LEU A 159 -11.72 -14.69 -15.48
N PHE A 160 -11.24 -13.80 -14.63
CA PHE A 160 -10.71 -14.15 -13.31
C PHE A 160 -11.79 -14.04 -12.23
N GLN A 161 -11.91 -15.08 -11.44
CA GLN A 161 -12.74 -15.12 -10.23
C GLN A 161 -11.88 -15.51 -9.04
N ALA A 162 -11.76 -14.60 -8.07
CA ALA A 162 -11.04 -14.86 -6.82
C ALA A 162 -11.86 -15.75 -5.90
N ASN A 163 -11.18 -16.63 -5.15
CA ASN A 163 -11.74 -17.54 -4.15
C ASN A 163 -11.41 -17.15 -2.72
N VAL A 164 -10.65 -16.07 -2.56
CA VAL A 164 -10.13 -15.56 -1.28
C VAL A 164 -10.40 -14.07 -1.20
N GLN A 165 -10.22 -13.51 -0.02
CA GLN A 165 -10.43 -12.09 0.26
C GLN A 165 -9.12 -11.40 0.68
N CYS A 166 -9.07 -10.07 0.54
CA CYS A 166 -7.99 -9.28 1.13
C CYS A 166 -7.97 -9.48 2.65
N GLY A 167 -6.77 -9.56 3.23
CA GLY A 167 -6.54 -9.84 4.65
C GLY A 167 -6.43 -11.34 4.98
N GLN A 168 -6.88 -12.23 4.11
CA GLN A 168 -6.88 -13.68 4.35
C GLN A 168 -5.47 -14.26 4.30
N LEU A 169 -5.15 -15.16 5.26
CA LEU A 169 -3.98 -16.03 5.18
C LEU A 169 -4.27 -17.17 4.21
N VAL A 170 -3.36 -17.39 3.27
CA VAL A 170 -3.36 -18.53 2.34
C VAL A 170 -2.08 -19.34 2.50
N HIS A 171 -2.17 -20.65 2.31
CA HIS A 171 -1.00 -21.54 2.35
C HIS A 171 -0.50 -21.81 0.93
N LYS A 172 0.79 -22.14 0.81
CA LYS A 172 1.37 -22.56 -0.46
C LYS A 172 0.59 -23.73 -1.04
N GLY A 173 0.14 -23.57 -2.30
CA GLY A 173 -0.67 -24.56 -3.00
C GLY A 173 -2.19 -24.37 -2.88
N ASP A 174 -2.66 -23.51 -1.98
CA ASP A 174 -4.10 -23.21 -1.87
C ASP A 174 -4.66 -22.67 -3.18
N TRP A 175 -5.86 -23.08 -3.50
CA TRP A 175 -6.62 -22.57 -4.62
C TRP A 175 -7.20 -21.19 -4.30
N VAL A 176 -6.64 -20.17 -4.92
CA VAL A 176 -6.97 -18.76 -4.64
C VAL A 176 -7.85 -18.10 -5.69
N GLY A 177 -8.10 -18.79 -6.80
CA GLY A 177 -9.00 -18.28 -7.84
C GLY A 177 -9.02 -19.16 -9.08
N THR A 178 -9.83 -18.77 -10.04
CA THR A 178 -10.01 -19.46 -11.33
C THR A 178 -9.92 -18.47 -12.48
N ILE A 179 -9.31 -18.88 -13.57
CA ILE A 179 -9.35 -18.21 -14.87
C ILE A 179 -10.14 -19.09 -15.83
N THR A 180 -11.14 -18.52 -16.48
CA THR A 180 -11.94 -19.21 -17.50
C THR A 180 -11.97 -18.40 -18.80
N ASP A 181 -12.29 -19.06 -19.91
CA ASP A 181 -12.72 -18.36 -21.10
C ASP A 181 -14.23 -17.98 -21.00
N PRO A 182 -14.75 -17.14 -21.91
CA PRO A 182 -16.16 -16.74 -21.89
C PRO A 182 -17.15 -17.90 -22.18
N PHE A 183 -16.67 -19.00 -22.74
CA PHE A 183 -17.50 -20.14 -23.17
C PHE A 183 -17.49 -21.28 -22.15
N GLY A 184 -16.57 -21.26 -21.19
CA GLY A 184 -16.39 -22.31 -20.19
C GLY A 184 -15.65 -23.55 -20.69
N GLU A 185 -15.03 -23.48 -21.87
CA GLU A 185 -14.24 -24.56 -22.46
C GLU A 185 -12.84 -24.67 -21.84
N PHE A 186 -12.31 -23.53 -21.36
CA PHE A 186 -11.04 -23.47 -20.66
C PHE A 186 -11.26 -23.10 -19.19
N LYS A 187 -10.56 -23.80 -18.29
CA LYS A 187 -10.53 -23.50 -16.87
C LYS A 187 -9.15 -23.77 -16.30
N GLU A 188 -8.57 -22.76 -15.63
CA GLU A 188 -7.31 -22.87 -14.90
C GLU A 188 -7.51 -22.53 -13.42
N GLU A 189 -7.01 -23.37 -12.53
CA GLU A 189 -6.90 -23.06 -11.11
C GLU A 189 -5.66 -22.20 -10.85
N VAL A 190 -5.86 -21.05 -10.22
CA VAL A 190 -4.79 -20.19 -9.73
C VAL A 190 -4.45 -20.60 -8.29
N LYS A 191 -3.18 -20.90 -8.02
CA LYS A 191 -2.72 -21.34 -6.70
C LYS A 191 -1.75 -20.36 -6.09
N ALA A 192 -1.80 -20.22 -4.76
CA ALA A 192 -0.81 -19.49 -3.99
C ALA A 192 0.55 -20.19 -4.13
N HIS A 193 1.58 -19.43 -4.48
CA HIS A 193 2.94 -19.99 -4.63
C HIS A 193 3.74 -19.97 -3.31
N GLU A 194 3.24 -19.23 -2.31
CA GLU A 194 3.82 -19.13 -0.96
C GLU A 194 2.71 -19.06 0.09
N THR A 195 3.04 -19.43 1.35
CA THR A 195 2.19 -19.14 2.51
C THR A 195 2.33 -17.65 2.84
N ALA A 196 1.22 -16.91 2.77
CA ALA A 196 1.22 -15.45 2.85
C ALA A 196 -0.17 -14.88 3.12
N TYR A 197 -0.23 -13.61 3.53
CA TYR A 197 -1.47 -12.84 3.56
C TYR A 197 -1.77 -12.21 2.21
N VAL A 198 -3.03 -12.19 1.80
CA VAL A 198 -3.50 -11.46 0.62
C VAL A 198 -3.62 -9.98 0.99
N ILE A 199 -2.60 -9.18 0.70
CA ILE A 199 -2.52 -7.76 1.07
C ILE A 199 -3.08 -6.82 -0.02
N GLY A 200 -3.42 -7.36 -1.18
CA GLY A 200 -4.10 -6.64 -2.25
C GLY A 200 -4.60 -7.57 -3.34
N MET A 201 -5.62 -7.17 -4.06
CA MET A 201 -6.27 -7.99 -5.07
C MET A 201 -6.75 -7.17 -6.26
N ASN A 202 -6.73 -7.76 -7.45
CA ASN A 202 -7.35 -7.20 -8.64
C ASN A 202 -8.84 -7.57 -8.65
N ASN A 203 -9.71 -6.57 -8.71
CA ASN A 203 -11.17 -6.74 -8.77
C ASN A 203 -11.71 -6.76 -10.21
N GLY A 204 -10.86 -6.51 -11.21
CA GLY A 204 -11.25 -6.57 -12.62
C GLY A 204 -11.44 -8.02 -13.06
N PRO A 205 -12.63 -8.38 -13.57
CA PRO A 205 -12.86 -9.77 -13.99
C PRO A 205 -12.14 -10.12 -15.29
N VAL A 206 -11.91 -9.16 -16.17
CA VAL A 206 -11.20 -9.39 -17.45
C VAL A 206 -9.70 -9.18 -17.22
N ILE A 207 -8.92 -10.21 -17.52
CA ILE A 207 -7.46 -10.18 -17.32
C ILE A 207 -6.72 -10.64 -18.57
N ASN A 208 -5.49 -10.17 -18.72
CA ASN A 208 -4.55 -10.62 -19.74
C ASN A 208 -3.44 -11.49 -19.11
N ALA A 209 -2.77 -12.28 -19.93
CA ALA A 209 -1.58 -13.00 -19.48
C ALA A 209 -0.53 -12.00 -18.93
N GLY A 210 0.02 -12.32 -17.75
CA GLY A 210 0.95 -11.45 -17.04
C GLY A 210 0.33 -10.44 -16.06
N ASP A 211 -1.00 -10.22 -16.12
CA ASP A 211 -1.67 -9.32 -15.19
C ASP A 211 -1.51 -9.79 -13.75
N ALA A 212 -1.36 -8.82 -12.85
CA ALA A 212 -1.27 -9.06 -11.41
C ALA A 212 -2.68 -9.35 -10.86
N LEU A 213 -2.87 -10.53 -10.28
CA LEU A 213 -4.13 -10.99 -9.69
C LEU A 213 -4.21 -10.68 -8.21
N MET A 214 -3.16 -11.04 -7.45
CA MET A 214 -3.10 -10.85 -6.00
C MET A 214 -1.70 -10.44 -5.58
N HIS A 215 -1.63 -9.57 -4.57
CA HIS A 215 -0.41 -9.20 -3.88
C HIS A 215 -0.33 -9.97 -2.58
N LEU A 216 0.70 -10.78 -2.43
CA LEU A 216 0.94 -11.62 -1.26
C LEU A 216 2.02 -10.98 -0.38
N GLY A 217 1.77 -10.93 0.93
CA GLY A 217 2.72 -10.49 1.94
C GLY A 217 3.12 -11.64 2.85
N MET A 218 4.41 -12.00 2.86
CA MET A 218 4.95 -13.03 3.74
C MET A 218 5.25 -12.45 5.11
N ASP A 219 4.59 -13.00 6.13
CA ASP A 219 4.87 -12.71 7.52
C ASP A 219 6.13 -13.49 7.93
N ASN A 220 7.25 -12.81 7.96
CA ASN A 220 8.49 -13.39 8.48
C ASN A 220 8.59 -13.07 9.97
N VAL A 221 7.90 -13.82 10.80
CA VAL A 221 7.79 -13.69 12.27
C VAL A 221 9.13 -13.51 13.04
N CYS A 222 10.26 -13.36 12.39
CA CYS A 222 11.57 -13.55 13.02
C CYS A 222 12.52 -12.33 13.04
N LYS A 223 12.09 -11.09 12.77
CA LYS A 223 13.10 -10.02 12.59
C LYS A 223 12.94 -8.70 13.33
N LEU A 224 11.84 -8.43 14.02
CA LEU A 224 11.76 -7.19 14.82
C LEU A 224 12.42 -7.29 16.20
N GLU A 225 12.59 -8.51 16.74
CA GLU A 225 13.22 -8.72 18.06
C GLU A 225 14.75 -8.60 18.03
N ASN A 226 15.39 -8.54 16.87
CA ASN A 226 16.85 -8.59 16.72
C ASN A 226 17.45 -7.44 15.92
N THR A 227 16.80 -6.30 15.80
CA THR A 227 17.48 -5.09 15.31
C THR A 227 17.99 -4.33 16.52
N PRO A 228 19.31 -4.37 16.82
CA PRO A 228 19.86 -3.52 17.85
C PRO A 228 19.61 -2.06 17.45
N LEU A 229 19.06 -1.29 18.36
CA LEU A 229 19.10 0.17 18.31
C LEU A 229 20.53 0.55 18.74
N ASP A 230 21.45 0.56 17.79
CA ASP A 230 22.78 1.17 17.94
C ASP A 230 22.73 2.63 17.46
#